data_6cd8db4d7878b95a6ca5d32a239970ee
#
_entry.id   6cd8db4d7878b95a6ca5d32a239970ee
#
_cell.length_a   1.000
_cell.length_b   1.000
_cell.length_c   1.000
_cell.angle_alpha   90.00
_cell.angle_beta   90.00
_cell.angle_gamma   90.00
#
_symmetry.space_group_name_H-M   'P 1'
#
loop_
_entity.id
_entity.type
_entity.pdbx_description
1 polymer ?
#
loop_
_entity_poly.entity_id
_entity_poly.type
_entity_poly.pdbx_seq_one_letter_code
_entity_poly.pdbx_strand_id
1 'polypeptide(L)'
;MRNIRRWFLLSGLSFVLMGGKFALAGDVGAMLKAMADPAGAPFYPVVMQVLQVLTWMLHMVFVYTSIGGLFFSIYGFTKKEERWQRLAKATLELSKVSVSLAIVLGVAPLLFYQVIYDPLWYTSANLSAWWYVLFIVFLLVGYYFIWGAYFTKDKPSMSMLMSVLGVLFLLLVGFIIHVVNYQALYPEKWVEWYTGGGRTMNISGWNIYAFNVFRYLAFLVFPSVAVTGVFLMLYNWYFRSREDMDKDYLDWAGKVGARAAMYAGLGWLVSHILYIFTIPADWGAKGSIFTWLSVLGLVLCAGVVFSSQKNPVKMAIPSLLAGSVALLLIAVFREYLRVASTARFGYSIYSYKLNLEFLSPLLFLGTLLTGLVLYAYAWWMAYQAGKTPKGKVYEASETEHHLGDLSVFVVVLWAIVFIGVGLIVVVRNYG
;
A
#
# COMPACT_ATOMS: atom_id res chain seq x y z
N MET A 1 -12.70 27.65 9.41
CA MET A 1 -12.02 28.18 8.20
C MET A 1 -10.91 29.19 8.49
N ARG A 2 -10.97 29.97 9.59
CA ARG A 2 -9.94 30.98 9.92
C ARG A 2 -8.60 30.38 10.38
N ASN A 3 -8.61 29.19 10.98
CA ASN A 3 -7.39 28.51 11.44
C ASN A 3 -6.67 27.74 10.32
N ILE A 4 -7.37 27.19 9.34
CA ILE A 4 -6.76 26.49 8.21
C ILE A 4 -5.94 27.45 7.32
N ARG A 5 -6.42 28.69 7.11
CA ARG A 5 -5.65 29.74 6.42
C ARG A 5 -4.39 30.18 7.20
N ARG A 6 -4.43 30.18 8.52
CA ARG A 6 -3.26 30.47 9.35
C ARG A 6 -2.20 29.36 9.27
N TRP A 7 -2.59 28.11 9.18
CA TRP A 7 -1.66 26.98 9.04
C TRP A 7 -0.96 26.98 7.67
N PHE A 8 -1.68 27.28 6.59
CA PHE A 8 -1.06 27.41 5.26
C PHE A 8 -0.12 28.62 5.16
N LEU A 9 -0.43 29.71 5.80
CA LEU A 9 0.44 30.90 5.81
C LEU A 9 1.63 30.75 6.77
N LEU A 10 1.46 30.10 7.91
CA LEU A 10 2.55 29.88 8.87
C LEU A 10 3.55 28.84 8.37
N SER A 11 3.13 27.77 7.71
CA SER A 11 4.04 26.80 7.11
C SER A 11 4.81 27.38 5.93
N GLY A 12 4.19 28.22 5.10
CA GLY A 12 4.85 28.95 4.02
C GLY A 12 5.75 30.09 4.51
N LEU A 13 5.32 30.85 5.53
CA LEU A 13 6.10 31.98 6.09
C LEU A 13 7.28 31.49 6.94
N SER A 14 7.16 30.40 7.66
CA SER A 14 8.28 29.81 8.41
C SER A 14 9.42 29.40 7.48
N PHE A 15 9.12 28.95 6.27
CA PHE A 15 10.13 28.62 5.26
C PHE A 15 10.81 29.88 4.69
N VAL A 16 10.07 30.96 4.53
CA VAL A 16 10.59 32.24 3.96
C VAL A 16 11.40 33.05 5.01
N LEU A 17 11.00 33.04 6.27
CA LEU A 17 11.70 33.78 7.33
C LEU A 17 12.96 33.08 7.85
N MET A 18 13.10 31.77 7.67
CA MET A 18 14.34 31.03 7.96
C MET A 18 15.38 31.06 6.83
N GLY A 19 15.06 31.61 5.69
CA GLY A 19 15.90 31.65 4.48
C GLY A 19 17.20 32.45 4.55
N GLY A 20 17.61 32.97 5.71
CA GLY A 20 18.81 33.77 5.86
C GLY A 20 20.04 33.09 6.44
N LYS A 21 19.97 31.90 7.01
CA LYS A 21 21.10 31.26 7.70
C LYS A 21 21.21 29.73 7.54
N PHE A 22 20.55 29.15 6.57
CA PHE A 22 20.78 27.74 6.22
C PHE A 22 21.92 27.59 5.20
N ALA A 23 22.96 28.32 5.39
CA ALA A 23 24.21 28.09 4.69
C ALA A 23 24.97 26.98 5.43
N LEU A 24 25.09 25.83 4.77
CA LEU A 24 26.09 24.80 4.99
C LEU A 24 26.03 24.03 6.32
N ALA A 25 25.67 22.77 6.24
CA ALA A 25 25.86 21.74 7.27
C ALA A 25 25.39 22.10 8.69
N GLY A 26 24.44 22.98 8.82
CA GLY A 26 23.66 23.18 10.03
C GLY A 26 22.95 21.88 10.35
N ASP A 27 23.03 21.47 11.58
CA ASP A 27 22.53 20.24 12.15
C ASP A 27 21.14 19.85 11.57
N VAL A 28 21.16 18.88 10.63
CA VAL A 28 19.93 18.35 10.00
C VAL A 28 18.96 17.86 11.08
N GLY A 29 19.48 17.34 12.18
CA GLY A 29 18.69 16.94 13.33
C GLY A 29 17.97 18.11 14.00
N ALA A 30 18.64 19.27 14.15
CA ALA A 30 18.00 20.49 14.67
C ALA A 30 16.92 21.00 13.71
N MET A 31 17.15 20.94 12.41
CA MET A 31 16.16 21.28 11.38
C MET A 31 14.92 20.37 11.51
N LEU A 32 15.10 19.06 11.58
CA LEU A 32 13.99 18.11 11.70
C LEU A 32 13.20 18.35 13.00
N LYS A 33 13.89 18.60 14.12
CA LYS A 33 13.23 18.93 15.40
C LYS A 33 12.43 20.21 15.33
N ALA A 34 12.95 21.23 14.65
CA ALA A 34 12.28 22.53 14.49
C ALA A 34 11.04 22.43 13.56
N MET A 35 11.02 21.46 12.67
CA MET A 35 9.89 21.21 11.74
C MET A 35 8.84 20.27 12.31
N ALA A 36 9.13 19.58 13.41
CA ALA A 36 8.18 18.68 14.06
C ALA A 36 6.99 19.46 14.63
N ASP A 37 5.79 18.85 14.63
CA ASP A 37 4.59 19.51 15.14
C ASP A 37 4.79 19.90 16.62
N PRO A 38 4.68 21.20 16.97
CA PRO A 38 4.84 21.66 18.33
C PRO A 38 3.78 21.11 19.29
N ALA A 39 2.61 20.66 18.79
CA ALA A 39 1.61 19.98 19.58
C ALA A 39 2.09 18.61 20.07
N GLY A 40 3.05 18.00 19.38
CA GLY A 40 3.61 16.69 19.67
C GLY A 40 2.78 15.54 19.11
N ALA A 41 3.18 14.30 19.45
CA ALA A 41 2.50 13.11 18.98
C ALA A 41 1.21 12.85 19.79
N PRO A 42 0.06 12.62 19.13
CA PRO A 42 -1.23 12.41 19.80
C PRO A 42 -1.32 11.04 20.47
N PHE A 43 -0.41 10.12 20.19
CA PHE A 43 -0.33 8.81 20.80
C PHE A 43 1.09 8.27 20.80
N TYR A 44 1.31 7.11 21.41
CA TYR A 44 2.63 6.48 21.46
C TYR A 44 3.17 6.14 20.07
N PRO A 45 4.32 6.67 19.65
CA PRO A 45 4.87 6.45 18.30
C PRO A 45 5.02 4.97 17.94
N VAL A 46 5.40 4.11 18.90
CA VAL A 46 5.53 2.66 18.67
C VAL A 46 4.21 2.04 18.22
N VAL A 47 3.10 2.41 18.87
CA VAL A 47 1.76 1.88 18.51
C VAL A 47 1.38 2.34 17.09
N MET A 48 1.61 3.61 16.79
CA MET A 48 1.34 4.15 15.45
C MET A 48 2.22 3.52 14.38
N GLN A 49 3.50 3.18 14.69
CA GLN A 49 4.37 2.45 13.77
C GLN A 49 3.86 1.03 13.51
N VAL A 50 3.40 0.31 14.53
CA VAL A 50 2.81 -1.03 14.35
C VAL A 50 1.58 -0.93 13.45
N LEU A 51 0.69 0.03 13.69
CA LEU A 51 -0.48 0.27 12.85
C LEU A 51 -0.09 0.68 11.42
N GLN A 52 0.94 1.52 11.26
CA GLN A 52 1.53 1.87 9.98
C GLN A 52 2.01 0.64 9.19
N VAL A 53 2.74 -0.26 9.84
CA VAL A 53 3.26 -1.50 9.23
C VAL A 53 2.11 -2.40 8.77
N LEU A 54 1.14 -2.65 9.65
CA LEU A 54 0.01 -3.54 9.37
C LEU A 54 -0.91 -2.99 8.27
N THR A 55 -1.26 -1.71 8.36
CA THR A 55 -2.15 -1.07 7.37
C THR A 55 -1.46 -0.92 6.01
N TRP A 56 -0.15 -0.61 5.99
CA TRP A 56 0.62 -0.59 4.75
C TRP A 56 0.69 -1.97 4.09
N MET A 57 0.96 -3.02 4.87
CA MET A 57 0.98 -4.39 4.36
C MET A 57 -0.36 -4.75 3.70
N LEU A 58 -1.46 -4.46 4.38
CA LEU A 58 -2.81 -4.74 3.86
C LEU A 58 -3.11 -3.95 2.58
N HIS A 59 -2.77 -2.66 2.55
CA HIS A 59 -2.88 -1.82 1.36
C HIS A 59 -2.09 -2.40 0.18
N MET A 60 -0.84 -2.81 0.40
CA MET A 60 0.03 -3.29 -0.67
C MET A 60 -0.44 -4.61 -1.29
N VAL A 61 -1.10 -5.50 -0.54
CA VAL A 61 -1.69 -6.71 -1.13
C VAL A 61 -2.66 -6.35 -2.27
N PHE A 62 -3.50 -5.35 -2.06
CA PHE A 62 -4.47 -4.91 -3.08
C PHE A 62 -3.83 -4.06 -4.18
N VAL A 63 -2.80 -3.28 -3.90
CA VAL A 63 -1.99 -2.62 -4.93
C VAL A 63 -1.35 -3.66 -5.84
N TYR A 64 -0.73 -4.70 -5.27
CA TYR A 64 -0.06 -5.75 -6.02
C TYR A 64 -1.03 -6.55 -6.88
N THR A 65 -2.16 -6.97 -6.33
CA THR A 65 -3.16 -7.72 -7.09
C THR A 65 -3.87 -6.88 -8.14
N SER A 66 -3.99 -5.56 -7.93
CA SER A 66 -4.49 -4.64 -8.96
C SER A 66 -3.54 -4.55 -10.17
N ILE A 67 -2.26 -4.27 -9.92
CA ILE A 67 -1.26 -4.12 -10.99
C ILE A 67 -0.95 -5.47 -11.65
N GLY A 68 -0.72 -6.51 -10.85
CA GLY A 68 -0.40 -7.84 -11.36
C GLY A 68 -1.55 -8.46 -12.14
N GLY A 69 -2.81 -8.26 -11.68
CA GLY A 69 -3.99 -8.70 -12.41
C GLY A 69 -4.11 -8.05 -13.79
N LEU A 70 -3.75 -6.75 -13.92
CA LEU A 70 -3.68 -6.09 -15.23
C LEU A 70 -2.57 -6.68 -16.12
N PHE A 71 -1.40 -7.01 -15.59
CA PHE A 71 -0.36 -7.69 -16.37
C PHE A 71 -0.84 -9.03 -16.92
N PHE A 72 -1.50 -9.86 -16.09
CA PHE A 72 -2.08 -11.12 -16.55
C PHE A 72 -3.22 -10.90 -17.55
N SER A 73 -4.04 -9.89 -17.35
CA SER A 73 -5.13 -9.54 -18.26
C SER A 73 -4.59 -9.13 -19.62
N ILE A 74 -3.62 -8.20 -19.67
CA ILE A 74 -2.96 -7.76 -20.90
C ILE A 74 -2.36 -8.96 -21.63
N TYR A 75 -1.53 -9.76 -20.94
CA TYR A 75 -0.91 -10.95 -21.53
C TYR A 75 -1.94 -11.94 -22.06
N GLY A 76 -2.99 -12.23 -21.29
CA GLY A 76 -4.05 -13.15 -21.69
C GLY A 76 -4.81 -12.67 -22.95
N PHE A 77 -5.10 -11.37 -23.05
CA PHE A 77 -5.78 -10.82 -24.24
C PHE A 77 -4.88 -10.81 -25.50
N THR A 78 -3.57 -10.93 -25.39
CA THR A 78 -2.70 -11.13 -26.56
C THR A 78 -2.80 -12.56 -27.13
N LYS A 79 -3.35 -13.51 -26.36
CA LYS A 79 -3.45 -14.92 -26.76
C LYS A 79 -4.78 -15.21 -27.42
N LYS A 80 -4.77 -16.08 -28.45
CA LYS A 80 -6.01 -16.54 -29.13
C LYS A 80 -6.69 -17.69 -28.38
N GLU A 81 -5.99 -18.39 -27.51
CA GLU A 81 -6.47 -19.55 -26.77
C GLU A 81 -7.55 -19.13 -25.77
N GLU A 82 -8.67 -19.84 -25.74
CA GLU A 82 -9.83 -19.55 -24.90
C GLU A 82 -9.48 -19.49 -23.40
N ARG A 83 -8.64 -20.43 -22.93
CA ARG A 83 -8.20 -20.46 -21.52
C ARG A 83 -7.46 -19.19 -21.11
N TRP A 84 -6.66 -18.56 -22.01
CA TRP A 84 -5.98 -17.30 -21.74
C TRP A 84 -6.97 -16.12 -21.72
N GLN A 85 -7.96 -16.13 -22.64
CA GLN A 85 -9.02 -15.11 -22.66
C GLN A 85 -9.86 -15.17 -21.38
N ARG A 86 -10.18 -16.38 -20.91
CA ARG A 86 -10.89 -16.61 -19.65
C ARG A 86 -10.07 -16.12 -18.46
N LEU A 87 -8.77 -16.42 -18.40
CA LEU A 87 -7.87 -15.95 -17.35
C LEU A 87 -7.75 -14.43 -17.36
N ALA A 88 -7.64 -13.80 -18.54
CA ALA A 88 -7.59 -12.36 -18.69
C ALA A 88 -8.82 -11.67 -18.08
N LYS A 89 -10.01 -12.19 -18.35
CA LYS A 89 -11.25 -11.66 -17.78
C LYS A 89 -11.29 -11.83 -16.25
N ALA A 90 -10.89 -13.00 -15.74
CA ALA A 90 -10.87 -13.26 -14.30
C ALA A 90 -9.87 -12.36 -13.56
N THR A 91 -8.67 -12.16 -14.10
CA THR A 91 -7.67 -11.28 -13.49
C THR A 91 -8.02 -9.79 -13.61
N LEU A 92 -8.76 -9.41 -14.64
CA LEU A 92 -9.31 -8.06 -14.77
C LEU A 92 -10.40 -7.79 -13.71
N GLU A 93 -11.26 -8.76 -13.42
CA GLU A 93 -12.22 -8.67 -12.32
C GLU A 93 -11.53 -8.53 -10.97
N LEU A 94 -10.46 -9.27 -10.74
CA LEU A 94 -9.60 -9.12 -9.56
C LEU A 94 -9.03 -7.70 -9.48
N SER A 95 -8.45 -7.17 -10.56
CA SER A 95 -7.86 -5.82 -10.59
C SER A 95 -8.87 -4.73 -10.27
N LYS A 96 -10.08 -4.84 -10.84
CA LYS A 96 -11.19 -3.89 -10.59
C LYS A 96 -11.57 -3.82 -9.12
N VAL A 97 -11.68 -4.95 -8.44
CA VAL A 97 -12.00 -5.00 -7.01
C VAL A 97 -10.81 -4.53 -6.19
N SER A 98 -9.62 -5.02 -6.54
CA SER A 98 -8.38 -4.70 -5.81
C SER A 98 -8.04 -3.22 -5.83
N VAL A 99 -8.19 -2.51 -6.95
CA VAL A 99 -7.89 -1.07 -7.01
C VAL A 99 -8.81 -0.26 -6.09
N SER A 100 -10.09 -0.62 -6.01
CA SER A 100 -11.03 0.04 -5.10
C SER A 100 -10.65 -0.17 -3.63
N LEU A 101 -10.30 -1.40 -3.26
CA LEU A 101 -9.84 -1.72 -1.92
C LEU A 101 -8.46 -1.08 -1.61
N ALA A 102 -7.56 -1.03 -2.58
CA ALA A 102 -6.28 -0.36 -2.42
C ALA A 102 -6.45 1.12 -2.09
N ILE A 103 -7.33 1.84 -2.78
CA ILE A 103 -7.60 3.26 -2.52
C ILE A 103 -8.08 3.46 -1.07
N VAL A 104 -9.09 2.71 -0.64
CA VAL A 104 -9.67 2.84 0.70
C VAL A 104 -8.65 2.49 1.79
N LEU A 105 -7.94 1.36 1.63
CA LEU A 105 -6.97 0.88 2.62
C LEU A 105 -5.67 1.70 2.63
N GLY A 106 -5.40 2.50 1.60
CA GLY A 106 -4.24 3.38 1.54
C GLY A 106 -4.32 4.62 2.43
N VAL A 107 -5.52 4.99 2.87
CA VAL A 107 -5.74 6.17 3.72
C VAL A 107 -5.08 6.00 5.08
N ALA A 108 -5.26 4.86 5.73
CA ALA A 108 -4.74 4.63 7.09
C ALA A 108 -3.20 4.72 7.18
N PRO A 109 -2.41 4.00 6.35
CA PRO A 109 -0.96 4.13 6.40
C PRO A 109 -0.46 5.52 6.02
N LEU A 110 -1.21 6.24 5.18
CA LEU A 110 -0.89 7.62 4.86
C LEU A 110 -1.04 8.53 6.07
N LEU A 111 -2.15 8.41 6.81
CA LEU A 111 -2.41 9.21 8.02
C LEU A 111 -1.37 8.93 9.12
N PHE A 112 -1.03 7.67 9.38
CA PHE A 112 0.01 7.34 10.36
C PHE A 112 1.36 7.94 9.97
N TYR A 113 1.71 7.90 8.68
CA TYR A 113 2.95 8.51 8.20
C TYR A 113 2.97 10.02 8.43
N GLN A 114 1.86 10.71 8.14
CA GLN A 114 1.73 12.16 8.35
C GLN A 114 1.85 12.57 9.81
N VAL A 115 1.41 11.72 10.73
CA VAL A 115 1.41 12.02 12.16
C VAL A 115 2.77 11.81 12.81
N ILE A 116 3.44 10.66 12.55
CA ILE A 116 4.69 10.31 13.24
C ILE A 116 5.96 10.72 12.49
N TYR A 117 5.84 11.04 11.22
CA TYR A 117 6.93 11.47 10.36
C TYR A 117 6.60 12.76 9.61
N ASP A 118 5.90 13.66 10.30
CA ASP A 118 5.43 14.93 9.73
C ASP A 118 6.52 15.73 8.98
N PRO A 119 7.75 15.99 9.51
CA PRO A 119 8.77 16.71 8.77
C PRO A 119 9.17 15.99 7.48
N LEU A 120 9.23 14.66 7.53
CA LEU A 120 9.66 13.85 6.39
C LEU A 120 8.60 13.85 5.28
N TRP A 121 7.33 13.67 5.67
CA TRP A 121 6.24 13.60 4.72
C TRP A 121 5.94 14.94 4.06
N TYR A 122 5.70 15.98 4.87
CA TYR A 122 5.28 17.27 4.33
C TYR A 122 6.37 17.94 3.51
N THR A 123 7.64 17.83 3.92
CA THR A 123 8.74 18.35 3.12
C THR A 123 8.88 17.63 1.79
N SER A 124 8.82 16.30 1.79
CA SER A 124 8.93 15.52 0.55
C SER A 124 7.75 15.74 -0.39
N ALA A 125 6.53 15.89 0.14
CA ALA A 125 5.36 16.25 -0.65
C ALA A 125 5.51 17.63 -1.29
N ASN A 126 6.00 18.63 -0.53
CA ASN A 126 6.26 19.98 -1.04
C ASN A 126 7.39 20.01 -2.09
N LEU A 127 8.46 19.23 -1.88
CA LEU A 127 9.54 19.08 -2.86
C LEU A 127 9.03 18.47 -4.19
N SER A 128 8.01 17.63 -4.13
CA SER A 128 7.40 17.01 -5.31
C SER A 128 6.40 17.95 -6.02
N ALA A 129 6.00 19.07 -5.41
CA ALA A 129 5.17 20.13 -5.97
C ALA A 129 3.96 19.57 -6.76
N TRP A 130 3.84 19.92 -8.04
CA TRP A 130 2.75 19.50 -8.92
C TRP A 130 2.62 17.98 -9.06
N TRP A 131 3.71 17.24 -9.02
CA TRP A 131 3.68 15.78 -9.12
C TRP A 131 2.92 15.15 -7.96
N TYR A 132 3.05 15.71 -6.75
CA TYR A 132 2.29 15.24 -5.61
C TYR A 132 0.77 15.47 -5.75
N VAL A 133 0.35 16.54 -6.40
CA VAL A 133 -1.08 16.77 -6.73
C VAL A 133 -1.54 15.85 -7.85
N LEU A 134 -0.70 15.71 -8.88
CA LEU A 134 -1.01 14.89 -10.05
C LEU A 134 -1.15 13.39 -9.73
N PHE A 135 -0.56 12.89 -8.62
CA PHE A 135 -0.73 11.47 -8.29
C PHE A 135 -2.21 11.11 -8.07
N ILE A 136 -3.01 12.01 -7.48
CA ILE A 136 -4.45 11.79 -7.28
C ILE A 136 -5.17 11.75 -8.64
N VAL A 137 -4.84 12.69 -9.52
CA VAL A 137 -5.43 12.75 -10.88
C VAL A 137 -5.09 11.47 -11.65
N PHE A 138 -3.83 11.05 -11.64
CA PHE A 138 -3.40 9.84 -12.34
C PHE A 138 -4.00 8.57 -11.73
N LEU A 139 -4.19 8.53 -10.41
CA LEU A 139 -4.88 7.44 -9.74
C LEU A 139 -6.32 7.32 -10.23
N LEU A 140 -7.06 8.44 -10.30
CA LEU A 140 -8.44 8.46 -10.80
C LEU A 140 -8.50 8.06 -12.28
N VAL A 141 -7.60 8.58 -13.10
CA VAL A 141 -7.53 8.22 -14.53
C VAL A 141 -7.23 6.72 -14.70
N GLY A 142 -6.25 6.19 -13.97
CA GLY A 142 -5.94 4.76 -13.96
C GLY A 142 -7.14 3.91 -13.51
N TYR A 143 -7.83 4.33 -12.46
CA TYR A 143 -9.04 3.69 -11.96
C TYR A 143 -10.12 3.60 -13.05
N TYR A 144 -10.41 4.71 -13.75
CA TYR A 144 -11.40 4.71 -14.82
C TYR A 144 -10.98 3.84 -16.01
N PHE A 145 -9.70 3.77 -16.35
CA PHE A 145 -9.23 2.84 -17.39
C PHE A 145 -9.42 1.37 -17.00
N ILE A 146 -9.22 1.01 -15.73
CA ILE A 146 -9.47 -0.35 -15.24
C ILE A 146 -10.97 -0.70 -15.36
N TRP A 147 -11.85 0.22 -14.98
CA TRP A 147 -13.28 0.02 -15.15
C TRP A 147 -13.69 -0.01 -16.64
N GLY A 148 -13.10 0.83 -17.47
CA GLY A 148 -13.27 0.81 -18.92
C GLY A 148 -12.86 -0.53 -19.54
N ALA A 149 -11.70 -1.09 -19.09
CA ALA A 149 -11.26 -2.42 -19.49
C ALA A 149 -12.30 -3.49 -19.10
N TYR A 150 -12.83 -3.43 -17.88
CA TYR A 150 -13.85 -4.37 -17.41
C TYR A 150 -15.15 -4.28 -18.21
N PHE A 151 -15.64 -3.09 -18.52
CA PHE A 151 -16.86 -2.92 -19.32
C PHE A 151 -16.68 -3.34 -20.78
N THR A 152 -15.44 -3.36 -21.26
CA THR A 152 -15.10 -3.80 -22.63
C THR A 152 -14.52 -5.20 -22.71
N LYS A 153 -14.61 -6.00 -21.65
CA LYS A 153 -13.94 -7.33 -21.51
C LYS A 153 -14.31 -8.34 -22.60
N ASP A 154 -15.44 -8.15 -23.29
CA ASP A 154 -15.87 -8.96 -24.41
C ASP A 154 -15.35 -8.46 -25.77
N LYS A 155 -14.59 -7.36 -25.76
CA LYS A 155 -13.85 -6.80 -26.90
C LYS A 155 -12.35 -6.81 -26.57
N PRO A 156 -11.64 -7.94 -26.80
CA PRO A 156 -10.28 -8.16 -26.28
C PRO A 156 -9.28 -7.03 -26.58
N SER A 157 -9.29 -6.50 -27.83
CA SER A 157 -8.37 -5.41 -28.21
C SER A 157 -8.63 -4.11 -27.44
N MET A 158 -9.88 -3.75 -27.23
CA MET A 158 -10.24 -2.55 -26.47
C MET A 158 -9.93 -2.72 -24.98
N SER A 159 -10.31 -3.88 -24.41
CA SER A 159 -10.02 -4.21 -23.01
C SER A 159 -8.51 -4.25 -22.75
N MET A 160 -7.73 -4.79 -23.67
CA MET A 160 -6.26 -4.78 -23.60
C MET A 160 -5.72 -3.34 -23.61
N LEU A 161 -6.18 -2.49 -24.53
CA LEU A 161 -5.75 -1.09 -24.59
C LEU A 161 -6.05 -0.34 -23.28
N MET A 162 -7.27 -0.48 -22.77
CA MET A 162 -7.67 0.13 -21.51
C MET A 162 -6.86 -0.43 -20.33
N SER A 163 -6.55 -1.74 -20.31
CA SER A 163 -5.70 -2.36 -19.29
C SER A 163 -4.27 -1.83 -19.34
N VAL A 164 -3.70 -1.62 -20.53
CA VAL A 164 -2.37 -1.01 -20.73
C VAL A 164 -2.35 0.41 -20.18
N LEU A 165 -3.34 1.23 -20.53
CA LEU A 165 -3.45 2.58 -19.98
C LEU A 165 -3.63 2.56 -18.46
N GLY A 166 -4.49 1.69 -17.94
CA GLY A 166 -4.70 1.52 -16.49
C GLY A 166 -3.41 1.19 -15.75
N VAL A 167 -2.64 0.19 -16.22
CA VAL A 167 -1.38 -0.19 -15.56
C VAL A 167 -0.31 0.89 -15.68
N LEU A 168 -0.22 1.60 -16.81
CA LEU A 168 0.71 2.71 -16.98
C LEU A 168 0.45 3.83 -15.96
N PHE A 169 -0.81 4.22 -15.77
CA PHE A 169 -1.18 5.22 -14.77
C PHE A 169 -0.92 4.74 -13.34
N LEU A 170 -1.22 3.47 -13.02
CA LEU A 170 -0.90 2.93 -11.68
C LEU A 170 0.62 2.86 -11.43
N LEU A 171 1.42 2.50 -12.43
CA LEU A 171 2.87 2.53 -12.31
C LEU A 171 3.39 3.96 -12.15
N LEU A 172 2.81 4.94 -12.86
CA LEU A 172 3.15 6.35 -12.69
C LEU A 172 2.79 6.87 -11.29
N VAL A 173 1.62 6.50 -10.75
CA VAL A 173 1.25 6.77 -9.36
C VAL A 173 2.28 6.16 -8.41
N GLY A 174 2.63 4.90 -8.61
CA GLY A 174 3.68 4.21 -7.84
C GLY A 174 5.04 4.90 -7.95
N PHE A 175 5.40 5.43 -9.12
CA PHE A 175 6.63 6.19 -9.33
C PHE A 175 6.63 7.49 -8.50
N ILE A 176 5.55 8.27 -8.57
CA ILE A 176 5.44 9.54 -7.81
C ILE A 176 5.55 9.27 -6.30
N ILE A 177 4.77 8.31 -5.78
CA ILE A 177 4.81 7.94 -4.36
C ILE A 177 6.16 7.35 -3.96
N HIS A 178 6.84 6.63 -4.87
CA HIS A 178 8.20 6.16 -4.64
C HIS A 178 9.16 7.34 -4.45
N VAL A 179 9.12 8.35 -5.33
CA VAL A 179 9.97 9.55 -5.26
C VAL A 179 9.71 10.30 -3.94
N VAL A 180 8.46 10.56 -3.59
CA VAL A 180 8.08 11.22 -2.31
C VAL A 180 8.67 10.47 -1.11
N ASN A 181 8.46 9.15 -1.05
CA ASN A 181 8.98 8.34 0.07
C ASN A 181 10.51 8.20 0.05
N TYR A 182 11.15 8.29 -1.11
CA TYR A 182 12.61 8.20 -1.19
C TYR A 182 13.26 9.52 -0.79
N GLN A 183 12.70 10.66 -1.19
CA GLN A 183 13.14 11.98 -0.74
C GLN A 183 13.12 12.10 0.79
N ALA A 184 12.09 11.52 1.43
CA ALA A 184 11.95 11.52 2.89
C ALA A 184 13.12 10.84 3.62
N LEU A 185 13.84 9.94 2.97
CA LEU A 185 14.97 9.23 3.56
C LEU A 185 16.29 10.02 3.53
N TYR A 186 16.34 11.16 2.81
CA TYR A 186 17.54 11.96 2.59
C TYR A 186 17.34 13.44 2.97
N PRO A 187 17.04 13.75 4.24
CA PRO A 187 16.76 15.12 4.66
C PRO A 187 17.93 16.09 4.42
N GLU A 188 19.17 15.59 4.40
CA GLU A 188 20.37 16.36 4.08
C GLU A 188 20.43 16.88 2.64
N LYS A 189 19.63 16.30 1.74
CA LYS A 189 19.58 16.68 0.33
C LYS A 189 18.42 17.62 -0.01
N TRP A 190 17.54 17.91 0.92
CA TRP A 190 16.32 18.67 0.64
C TRP A 190 16.60 20.08 0.11
N VAL A 191 17.58 20.79 0.69
CA VAL A 191 17.96 22.14 0.22
C VAL A 191 18.53 22.07 -1.18
N GLU A 192 19.42 21.13 -1.47
CA GLU A 192 20.00 20.91 -2.80
C GLU A 192 18.88 20.64 -3.83
N TRP A 193 17.96 19.76 -3.51
CA TRP A 193 16.84 19.41 -4.39
C TRP A 193 15.87 20.57 -4.59
N TYR A 194 15.61 21.36 -3.54
CA TYR A 194 14.74 22.52 -3.62
C TYR A 194 15.33 23.64 -4.47
N THR A 195 16.63 23.86 -4.42
CA THR A 195 17.31 24.91 -5.18
C THR A 195 17.80 24.41 -6.55
N GLY A 196 17.70 23.11 -6.83
CA GLY A 196 18.26 22.51 -8.05
C GLY A 196 19.76 22.66 -8.17
N GLY A 197 20.47 22.74 -7.02
CA GLY A 197 21.91 23.02 -6.96
C GLY A 197 22.28 24.46 -7.32
N GLY A 198 21.31 25.34 -7.50
CA GLY A 198 21.47 26.75 -7.90
C GLY A 198 20.91 27.72 -6.85
N ARG A 199 20.62 28.94 -7.31
CA ARG A 199 20.09 30.03 -6.49
C ARG A 199 18.59 30.24 -6.62
N THR A 200 17.93 29.50 -7.49
CA THR A 200 16.49 29.58 -7.78
C THR A 200 15.75 28.38 -7.27
N MET A 201 14.52 28.58 -6.79
CA MET A 201 13.66 27.51 -6.31
C MET A 201 13.23 26.61 -7.47
N ASN A 202 13.32 25.30 -7.28
CA ASN A 202 12.75 24.31 -8.20
C ASN A 202 11.25 24.15 -7.93
N ILE A 203 10.43 24.89 -8.67
CA ILE A 203 8.96 24.81 -8.57
C ILE A 203 8.36 23.68 -9.42
N SER A 204 9.16 23.03 -10.28
CA SER A 204 8.66 21.93 -11.13
C SER A 204 8.37 20.65 -10.34
N GLY A 205 8.97 20.51 -9.16
CA GLY A 205 8.87 19.31 -8.33
C GLY A 205 9.50 18.07 -8.95
N TRP A 206 10.07 18.18 -10.14
CA TRP A 206 10.71 17.08 -10.84
C TRP A 206 12.08 16.78 -10.25
N ASN A 207 12.14 15.69 -9.51
CA ASN A 207 13.36 15.25 -8.86
C ASN A 207 13.64 13.77 -9.17
N ILE A 208 13.99 13.52 -10.43
CA ILE A 208 14.29 12.15 -10.90
C ILE A 208 15.47 11.52 -10.15
N TYR A 209 16.36 12.32 -9.57
CA TYR A 209 17.49 11.85 -8.77
C TYR A 209 17.07 11.20 -7.45
N ALA A 210 15.84 11.43 -7.00
CA ALA A 210 15.24 10.75 -5.87
C ALA A 210 14.56 9.42 -6.27
N PHE A 211 15.00 8.80 -7.35
CA PHE A 211 14.49 7.52 -7.81
C PHE A 211 15.54 6.41 -7.66
N ASN A 212 15.14 5.31 -7.06
CA ASN A 212 15.97 4.10 -6.96
C ASN A 212 15.25 2.94 -7.65
N VAL A 213 15.81 2.49 -8.78
CA VAL A 213 15.21 1.45 -9.62
C VAL A 213 15.04 0.13 -8.88
N PHE A 214 16.04 -0.29 -8.08
CA PHE A 214 15.96 -1.56 -7.35
C PHE A 214 14.89 -1.53 -6.28
N ARG A 215 14.75 -0.39 -5.59
CA ARG A 215 13.66 -0.17 -4.65
C ARG A 215 12.30 -0.19 -5.33
N TYR A 216 12.16 0.44 -6.50
CA TYR A 216 10.92 0.45 -7.25
C TYR A 216 10.52 -0.95 -7.73
N LEU A 217 11.48 -1.72 -8.23
CA LEU A 217 11.27 -3.11 -8.63
C LEU A 217 10.91 -3.99 -7.44
N ALA A 218 11.59 -3.85 -6.30
CA ALA A 218 11.39 -4.64 -5.09
C ALA A 218 10.09 -4.31 -4.34
N PHE A 219 9.62 -3.07 -4.40
CA PHE A 219 8.43 -2.66 -3.64
C PHE A 219 7.17 -2.52 -4.48
N LEU A 220 7.25 -2.64 -5.80
CA LEU A 220 6.07 -2.50 -6.66
C LEU A 220 6.01 -3.55 -7.76
N VAL A 221 7.00 -3.62 -8.66
CA VAL A 221 6.84 -4.36 -9.92
C VAL A 221 6.83 -5.88 -9.70
N PHE A 222 7.90 -6.43 -9.14
CA PHE A 222 8.01 -7.88 -8.93
C PHE A 222 6.98 -8.43 -7.93
N PRO A 223 6.74 -7.79 -6.77
CA PRO A 223 5.70 -8.27 -5.86
C PRO A 223 4.30 -8.24 -6.48
N SER A 224 4.00 -7.31 -7.40
CA SER A 224 2.71 -7.29 -8.09
C SER A 224 2.45 -8.58 -8.87
N VAL A 225 3.44 -9.08 -9.60
CA VAL A 225 3.31 -10.32 -10.36
C VAL A 225 3.37 -11.55 -9.43
N ALA A 226 4.26 -11.54 -8.43
CA ALA A 226 4.43 -12.66 -7.49
C ALA A 226 3.18 -12.91 -6.65
N VAL A 227 2.62 -11.86 -6.04
CA VAL A 227 1.41 -11.93 -5.20
C VAL A 227 0.19 -12.34 -6.04
N THR A 228 0.04 -11.79 -7.25
CA THR A 228 -1.04 -12.21 -8.16
C THR A 228 -0.88 -13.66 -8.59
N GLY A 229 0.35 -14.14 -8.77
CA GLY A 229 0.63 -15.55 -9.04
C GLY A 229 0.15 -16.47 -7.90
N VAL A 230 0.40 -16.09 -6.64
CA VAL A 230 -0.15 -16.80 -5.45
C VAL A 230 -1.68 -16.73 -5.46
N PHE A 231 -2.25 -15.58 -5.81
CA PHE A 231 -3.71 -15.45 -5.93
C PHE A 231 -4.31 -16.40 -6.96
N LEU A 232 -3.64 -16.65 -8.09
CA LEU A 232 -4.10 -17.64 -9.08
C LEU A 232 -4.05 -19.08 -8.54
N MET A 233 -3.09 -19.40 -7.66
CA MET A 233 -3.08 -20.68 -6.96
C MET A 233 -4.28 -20.80 -6.00
N LEU A 234 -4.59 -19.70 -5.27
CA LEU A 234 -5.78 -19.61 -4.41
C LEU A 234 -7.07 -19.67 -5.21
N TYR A 235 -7.12 -19.07 -6.39
CA TYR A 235 -8.24 -19.15 -7.32
C TYR A 235 -8.53 -20.60 -7.70
N ASN A 236 -7.52 -21.40 -8.06
CA ASN A 236 -7.67 -22.83 -8.30
C ASN A 236 -8.16 -23.57 -7.04
N TRP A 237 -7.48 -23.36 -5.90
CA TRP A 237 -7.84 -24.00 -4.63
C TRP A 237 -9.29 -23.72 -4.23
N TYR A 238 -9.73 -22.48 -4.36
CA TYR A 238 -11.06 -22.03 -3.95
C TYR A 238 -12.18 -22.57 -4.85
N PHE A 239 -12.02 -22.46 -6.16
CA PHE A 239 -13.05 -22.85 -7.13
C PHE A 239 -13.06 -24.34 -7.46
N ARG A 240 -12.08 -25.11 -6.99
CA ARG A 240 -11.98 -26.54 -7.31
C ARG A 240 -13.15 -27.37 -6.82
N SER A 241 -13.83 -26.97 -5.76
CA SER A 241 -15.01 -27.66 -5.22
C SER A 241 -16.30 -27.39 -6.00
N ARG A 242 -16.31 -26.39 -6.89
CA ARG A 242 -17.50 -26.03 -7.68
C ARG A 242 -17.69 -27.00 -8.84
N GLU A 243 -18.94 -27.47 -8.99
CA GLU A 243 -19.31 -28.42 -10.04
C GLU A 243 -19.32 -27.82 -11.44
N ASP A 244 -19.63 -26.49 -11.55
CA ASP A 244 -19.71 -25.74 -12.80
C ASP A 244 -18.35 -25.17 -13.28
N MET A 245 -17.28 -25.49 -12.57
CA MET A 245 -15.93 -25.04 -12.93
C MET A 245 -15.12 -26.17 -13.56
N ASP A 246 -14.53 -25.86 -14.70
CA ASP A 246 -13.61 -26.75 -15.40
C ASP A 246 -12.31 -26.93 -14.60
N LYS A 247 -12.10 -28.15 -14.11
CA LYS A 247 -10.94 -28.50 -13.26
C LYS A 247 -9.63 -28.45 -14.03
N ASP A 248 -9.62 -28.78 -15.30
CA ASP A 248 -8.40 -28.72 -16.15
C ASP A 248 -7.97 -27.26 -16.37
N TYR A 249 -8.94 -26.38 -16.59
CA TYR A 249 -8.67 -24.95 -16.64
C TYR A 249 -8.12 -24.41 -15.30
N LEU A 250 -8.73 -24.80 -14.18
CA LEU A 250 -8.27 -24.36 -12.86
C LEU A 250 -6.85 -24.85 -12.55
N ASP A 251 -6.55 -26.11 -12.85
CA ASP A 251 -5.22 -26.67 -12.66
C ASP A 251 -4.16 -25.99 -13.55
N TRP A 252 -4.53 -25.69 -14.79
CA TRP A 252 -3.69 -24.91 -15.68
C TRP A 252 -3.46 -23.48 -15.14
N ALA A 253 -4.51 -22.78 -14.71
CA ALA A 253 -4.42 -21.43 -14.13
C ALA A 253 -3.56 -21.41 -12.87
N GLY A 254 -3.71 -22.40 -11.99
CA GLY A 254 -2.87 -22.56 -10.80
C GLY A 254 -1.40 -22.81 -11.14
N LYS A 255 -1.08 -23.59 -12.19
CA LYS A 255 0.28 -23.80 -12.68
C LYS A 255 0.87 -22.49 -13.27
N VAL A 256 0.06 -21.72 -14.01
CA VAL A 256 0.47 -20.40 -14.51
C VAL A 256 0.81 -19.48 -13.33
N GLY A 257 -0.05 -19.45 -12.30
CA GLY A 257 0.17 -18.69 -11.08
C GLY A 257 1.43 -19.10 -10.34
N ALA A 258 1.65 -20.39 -10.13
CA ALA A 258 2.83 -20.92 -9.46
C ALA A 258 4.14 -20.52 -10.19
N ARG A 259 4.18 -20.64 -11.51
CA ARG A 259 5.34 -20.23 -12.32
C ARG A 259 5.58 -18.73 -12.22
N ALA A 260 4.53 -17.93 -12.35
CA ALA A 260 4.65 -16.48 -12.24
C ALA A 260 5.14 -16.05 -10.84
N ALA A 261 4.57 -16.65 -9.77
CA ALA A 261 5.02 -16.41 -8.41
C ALA A 261 6.50 -16.79 -8.20
N MET A 262 6.96 -17.88 -8.81
CA MET A 262 8.36 -18.32 -8.72
C MET A 262 9.31 -17.33 -9.41
N TYR A 263 9.06 -17.01 -10.68
CA TYR A 263 9.97 -16.13 -11.42
C TYR A 263 9.96 -14.71 -10.91
N ALA A 264 8.78 -14.16 -10.64
CA ALA A 264 8.65 -12.83 -10.07
C ALA A 264 9.13 -12.78 -8.62
N GLY A 265 8.94 -13.85 -7.83
CA GLY A 265 9.47 -13.97 -6.48
C GLY A 265 11.00 -13.97 -6.44
N LEU A 266 11.66 -14.62 -7.39
CA LEU A 266 13.12 -14.53 -7.56
C LEU A 266 13.55 -13.10 -7.96
N GLY A 267 12.84 -12.47 -8.89
CA GLY A 267 13.07 -11.07 -9.25
C GLY A 267 12.90 -10.13 -8.05
N TRP A 268 11.89 -10.40 -7.22
CA TRP A 268 11.67 -9.66 -5.97
C TRP A 268 12.85 -9.80 -5.00
N LEU A 269 13.29 -11.02 -4.73
CA LEU A 269 14.45 -11.30 -3.87
C LEU A 269 15.72 -10.61 -4.40
N VAL A 270 16.02 -10.76 -5.69
CA VAL A 270 17.21 -10.15 -6.31
C VAL A 270 17.16 -8.63 -6.24
N SER A 271 16.04 -8.01 -6.63
CA SER A 271 15.89 -6.56 -6.58
C SER A 271 15.92 -6.02 -5.14
N HIS A 272 15.38 -6.77 -4.17
CA HIS A 272 15.46 -6.41 -2.75
C HIS A 272 16.88 -6.42 -2.22
N ILE A 273 17.66 -7.45 -2.55
CA ILE A 273 19.10 -7.54 -2.20
C ILE A 273 19.87 -6.39 -2.87
N LEU A 274 19.66 -6.15 -4.16
CA LEU A 274 20.32 -5.05 -4.86
C LEU A 274 19.96 -3.70 -4.25
N TYR A 275 18.70 -3.49 -3.84
CA TYR A 275 18.31 -2.29 -3.12
C TYR A 275 19.09 -2.12 -1.80
N ILE A 276 19.24 -3.18 -1.00
CA ILE A 276 20.02 -3.13 0.26
C ILE A 276 21.46 -2.64 0.00
N PHE A 277 22.08 -3.07 -1.10
CA PHE A 277 23.44 -2.63 -1.43
C PHE A 277 23.52 -1.15 -1.83
N THR A 278 22.42 -0.53 -2.30
CA THR A 278 22.37 0.90 -2.59
C THR A 278 22.16 1.79 -1.36
N ILE A 279 21.80 1.21 -0.22
CA ILE A 279 21.57 1.97 1.02
C ILE A 279 22.92 2.49 1.55
N PRO A 280 23.01 3.78 1.92
CA PRO A 280 24.23 4.35 2.48
C PRO A 280 24.73 3.58 3.72
N ALA A 281 26.04 3.45 3.84
CA ALA A 281 26.66 2.64 4.90
C ALA A 281 26.44 3.26 6.30
N ASP A 282 26.40 4.57 6.39
CA ASP A 282 26.19 5.35 7.61
C ASP A 282 24.79 5.17 8.24
N TRP A 283 23.82 4.55 7.52
CA TRP A 283 22.54 4.17 8.11
C TRP A 283 22.61 2.89 8.95
N GLY A 284 23.72 2.17 8.92
CA GLY A 284 23.86 0.91 9.65
C GLY A 284 22.94 -0.22 9.16
N ALA A 285 22.25 -0.02 8.04
CA ALA A 285 21.22 -0.94 7.54
C ALA A 285 21.75 -2.34 7.24
N LYS A 286 22.98 -2.45 6.72
CA LYS A 286 23.62 -3.75 6.38
C LYS A 286 23.96 -4.60 7.60
N GLY A 287 24.13 -3.98 8.79
CA GLY A 287 24.32 -4.67 10.06
C GLY A 287 23.04 -5.00 10.83
N SER A 288 21.90 -4.50 10.36
CA SER A 288 20.64 -4.64 11.08
C SER A 288 20.01 -6.02 10.91
N ILE A 289 19.48 -6.58 12.01
CA ILE A 289 18.69 -7.80 11.98
C ILE A 289 17.44 -7.67 11.12
N PHE A 290 16.78 -6.50 11.10
CA PHE A 290 15.57 -6.26 10.32
C PHE A 290 15.82 -6.39 8.82
N THR A 291 16.99 -5.98 8.35
CA THR A 291 17.40 -6.14 6.95
C THR A 291 17.49 -7.62 6.59
N TRP A 292 18.20 -8.41 7.40
CA TRP A 292 18.40 -9.82 7.09
C TRP A 292 17.15 -10.67 7.32
N LEU A 293 16.29 -10.31 8.26
CA LEU A 293 14.98 -10.94 8.42
C LEU A 293 14.11 -10.72 7.18
N SER A 294 14.15 -9.53 6.53
CA SER A 294 13.40 -9.29 5.29
C SER A 294 13.91 -10.14 4.13
N VAL A 295 15.22 -10.34 4.03
CA VAL A 295 15.83 -11.26 3.04
C VAL A 295 15.45 -12.71 3.34
N LEU A 296 15.58 -13.15 4.60
CA LEU A 296 15.21 -14.50 5.03
C LEU A 296 13.74 -14.81 4.72
N GLY A 297 12.85 -13.85 5.01
CA GLY A 297 11.43 -13.99 4.69
C GLY A 297 11.17 -14.24 3.20
N LEU A 298 11.85 -13.50 2.32
CA LEU A 298 11.77 -13.71 0.88
C LEU A 298 12.37 -15.05 0.44
N VAL A 299 13.50 -15.48 1.02
CA VAL A 299 14.12 -16.77 0.72
C VAL A 299 13.18 -17.92 1.11
N LEU A 300 12.61 -17.88 2.31
CA LEU A 300 11.66 -18.90 2.77
C LEU A 300 10.40 -18.91 1.91
N CYS A 301 9.86 -17.74 1.57
CA CYS A 301 8.73 -17.62 0.66
C CYS A 301 9.05 -18.22 -0.72
N ALA A 302 10.23 -17.92 -1.28
CA ALA A 302 10.68 -18.48 -2.56
C ALA A 302 10.78 -20.03 -2.49
N GLY A 303 11.27 -20.60 -1.38
CA GLY A 303 11.32 -22.04 -1.16
C GLY A 303 9.94 -22.71 -1.15
N VAL A 304 8.96 -22.08 -0.48
CA VAL A 304 7.56 -22.54 -0.46
C VAL A 304 6.95 -22.45 -1.85
N VAL A 305 7.13 -21.33 -2.55
CA VAL A 305 6.63 -21.12 -3.92
C VAL A 305 7.32 -22.07 -4.91
N PHE A 306 8.60 -22.36 -4.75
CA PHE A 306 9.28 -23.40 -5.56
C PHE A 306 8.64 -24.76 -5.38
N SER A 307 8.31 -25.14 -4.14
CA SER A 307 7.61 -26.41 -3.86
C SER A 307 6.20 -26.47 -4.49
N SER A 308 5.58 -25.32 -4.73
CA SER A 308 4.25 -25.23 -5.35
C SER A 308 4.23 -25.66 -6.82
N GLN A 309 5.39 -25.73 -7.49
CA GLN A 309 5.48 -26.16 -8.89
C GLN A 309 4.97 -27.57 -9.11
N LYS A 310 5.10 -28.44 -8.10
CA LYS A 310 4.61 -29.84 -8.15
C LYS A 310 3.10 -29.94 -7.94
N ASN A 311 2.57 -29.15 -7.00
CA ASN A 311 1.13 -29.18 -6.68
C ASN A 311 0.66 -27.79 -6.20
N PRO A 312 0.25 -26.91 -7.14
CA PRO A 312 -0.18 -25.55 -6.83
C PRO A 312 -1.36 -25.48 -5.85
N VAL A 313 -2.31 -26.40 -5.97
CA VAL A 313 -3.51 -26.45 -5.11
C VAL A 313 -3.14 -26.68 -3.65
N LYS A 314 -2.34 -27.73 -3.40
CA LYS A 314 -1.93 -28.09 -2.03
C LYS A 314 -1.08 -27.00 -1.39
N MET A 315 -0.29 -26.29 -2.21
CA MET A 315 0.62 -25.25 -1.74
C MET A 315 0.03 -23.83 -1.80
N ALA A 316 -1.25 -23.66 -2.17
CA ALA A 316 -1.87 -22.35 -2.26
C ALA A 316 -1.89 -21.63 -0.89
N ILE A 317 -2.39 -22.27 0.16
CA ILE A 317 -2.43 -21.71 1.51
C ILE A 317 -1.02 -21.54 2.12
N PRO A 318 -0.12 -22.53 2.07
CA PRO A 318 1.28 -22.31 2.49
C PRO A 318 1.96 -21.14 1.79
N SER A 319 1.73 -20.95 0.48
CA SER A 319 2.29 -19.83 -0.28
C SER A 319 1.71 -18.48 0.15
N LEU A 320 0.40 -18.42 0.44
CA LEU A 320 -0.23 -17.23 1.00
C LEU A 320 0.39 -16.86 2.35
N LEU A 321 0.52 -17.82 3.26
CA LEU A 321 1.08 -17.57 4.60
C LEU A 321 2.54 -17.15 4.52
N ALA A 322 3.36 -17.84 3.72
CA ALA A 322 4.77 -17.48 3.52
C ALA A 322 4.91 -16.08 2.89
N GLY A 323 4.08 -15.76 1.88
CA GLY A 323 4.03 -14.45 1.26
C GLY A 323 3.62 -13.34 2.23
N SER A 324 2.64 -13.60 3.09
CA SER A 324 2.20 -12.66 4.12
C SER A 324 3.30 -12.38 5.15
N VAL A 325 4.03 -13.41 5.59
CA VAL A 325 5.17 -13.24 6.51
C VAL A 325 6.30 -12.46 5.82
N ALA A 326 6.65 -12.79 4.58
CA ALA A 326 7.67 -12.06 3.84
C ALA A 326 7.31 -10.58 3.67
N LEU A 327 6.05 -10.28 3.33
CA LEU A 327 5.57 -8.91 3.18
C LEU A 327 5.58 -8.15 4.52
N LEU A 328 5.23 -8.80 5.62
CA LEU A 328 5.33 -8.21 6.96
C LEU A 328 6.78 -7.84 7.30
N LEU A 329 7.72 -8.74 7.06
CA LEU A 329 9.14 -8.50 7.34
C LEU A 329 9.70 -7.37 6.46
N ILE A 330 9.26 -7.25 5.20
CA ILE A 330 9.59 -6.13 4.32
C ILE A 330 8.96 -4.82 4.83
N ALA A 331 7.73 -4.85 5.34
CA ALA A 331 7.09 -3.68 5.92
C ALA A 331 7.85 -3.18 7.17
N VAL A 332 8.29 -4.10 8.03
CA VAL A 332 9.14 -3.79 9.19
C VAL A 332 10.50 -3.23 8.75
N PHE A 333 11.14 -3.83 7.76
CA PHE A 333 12.39 -3.31 7.19
C PHE A 333 12.23 -1.89 6.62
N ARG A 334 11.16 -1.64 5.89
CA ARG A 334 10.84 -0.31 5.36
C ARG A 334 10.69 0.73 6.47
N GLU A 335 10.04 0.35 7.57
CA GLU A 335 9.86 1.21 8.73
C GLU A 335 11.18 1.46 9.47
N TYR A 336 11.98 0.40 9.64
CA TYR A 336 13.34 0.50 10.19
C TYR A 336 14.20 1.49 9.38
N LEU A 337 14.14 1.48 8.05
CA LEU A 337 14.92 2.41 7.22
C LEU A 337 14.56 3.88 7.46
N ARG A 338 13.29 4.19 7.74
CA ARG A 338 12.89 5.57 8.08
C ARG A 338 13.54 6.04 9.38
N VAL A 339 13.53 5.18 10.39
CA VAL A 339 14.19 5.47 11.67
C VAL A 339 15.71 5.60 11.47
N ALA A 340 16.32 4.64 10.77
CA ALA A 340 17.77 4.61 10.56
C ALA A 340 18.28 5.82 9.76
N SER A 341 17.53 6.26 8.75
CA SER A 341 17.91 7.40 7.90
C SER A 341 17.96 8.74 8.66
N THR A 342 17.23 8.88 9.76
CA THR A 342 17.18 10.11 10.56
C THR A 342 17.96 10.01 11.87
N ALA A 343 18.11 8.80 12.42
CA ALA A 343 18.82 8.57 13.69
C ALA A 343 20.28 9.06 13.66
N ARG A 344 20.95 8.98 12.52
CA ARG A 344 22.32 9.49 12.32
C ARG A 344 22.46 11.00 12.54
N PHE A 345 21.36 11.75 12.48
CA PHE A 345 21.31 13.17 12.76
C PHE A 345 20.83 13.49 14.20
N GLY A 346 20.72 12.48 15.06
CA GLY A 346 20.19 12.66 16.41
C GLY A 346 18.70 13.00 16.46
N TYR A 347 17.95 12.71 15.38
CA TYR A 347 16.51 12.86 15.33
C TYR A 347 15.83 11.51 15.58
N SER A 348 14.82 11.53 16.44
CA SER A 348 14.03 10.35 16.77
C SER A 348 12.58 10.72 17.01
N ILE A 349 11.67 10.01 16.39
CA ILE A 349 10.22 10.15 16.62
C ILE A 349 9.83 9.77 18.06
N TYR A 350 10.65 8.98 18.75
CA TYR A 350 10.40 8.59 20.15
C TYR A 350 10.73 9.70 21.14
N SER A 351 11.39 10.78 20.70
CA SER A 351 11.65 11.97 21.49
C SER A 351 10.57 13.06 21.35
N TYR A 352 9.50 12.81 20.59
CA TYR A 352 8.37 13.72 20.49
C TYR A 352 7.70 13.91 21.85
N LYS A 353 7.29 15.14 22.11
CA LYS A 353 6.38 15.42 23.23
C LYS A 353 5.10 14.62 23.02
N LEU A 354 4.70 13.86 24.02
CA LEU A 354 3.43 13.16 23.98
C LEU A 354 2.32 14.13 24.41
N ASN A 355 1.37 14.35 23.54
CA ASN A 355 0.13 15.05 23.83
C ASN A 355 -1.01 14.04 23.65
N LEU A 356 -1.14 13.16 24.65
CA LEU A 356 -2.04 12.01 24.57
C LEU A 356 -3.48 12.46 24.42
N GLU A 357 -4.01 12.25 23.26
CA GLU A 357 -5.40 12.43 22.91
C GLU A 357 -6.03 11.06 22.68
N PHE A 358 -6.72 10.54 23.69
CA PHE A 358 -7.28 9.19 23.64
C PHE A 358 -8.52 9.09 22.75
N LEU A 359 -9.20 10.20 22.49
CA LEU A 359 -10.47 10.19 21.76
C LEU A 359 -10.26 9.80 20.29
N SER A 360 -9.30 10.41 19.60
CA SER A 360 -9.03 10.11 18.18
C SER A 360 -8.56 8.67 17.95
N PRO A 361 -7.57 8.12 18.72
CA PRO A 361 -7.22 6.71 18.63
C PRO A 361 -8.36 5.77 18.99
N LEU A 362 -9.19 6.10 19.98
CA LEU A 362 -10.34 5.30 20.37
C LEU A 362 -11.38 5.23 19.25
N LEU A 363 -11.71 6.38 18.65
CA LEU A 363 -12.61 6.44 17.50
C LEU A 363 -12.04 5.68 16.29
N PHE A 364 -10.73 5.80 16.02
CA PHE A 364 -10.08 5.05 14.96
C PHE A 364 -10.15 3.54 15.21
N LEU A 365 -9.75 3.08 16.41
CA LEU A 365 -9.76 1.66 16.75
C LEU A 365 -11.18 1.10 16.77
N GLY A 366 -12.14 1.85 17.31
CA GLY A 366 -13.54 1.47 17.30
C GLY A 366 -14.10 1.33 15.89
N THR A 367 -13.79 2.28 15.01
CA THR A 367 -14.17 2.20 13.59
C THR A 367 -13.50 1.02 12.88
N LEU A 368 -12.21 0.81 13.16
CA LEU A 368 -11.46 -0.32 12.60
C LEU A 368 -12.05 -1.65 13.04
N LEU A 369 -12.30 -1.85 14.33
CA LEU A 369 -12.85 -3.09 14.86
C LEU A 369 -14.28 -3.35 14.37
N THR A 370 -15.13 -2.32 14.37
CA THR A 370 -16.49 -2.42 13.81
C THR A 370 -16.45 -2.75 12.32
N GLY A 371 -15.57 -2.08 11.57
CA GLY A 371 -15.34 -2.38 10.16
C GLY A 371 -14.85 -3.80 9.93
N LEU A 372 -13.92 -4.30 10.75
CA LEU A 372 -13.41 -5.67 10.65
C LEU A 372 -14.51 -6.72 10.89
N VAL A 373 -15.43 -6.50 11.84
CA VAL A 373 -16.56 -7.40 12.08
C VAL A 373 -17.47 -7.46 10.85
N LEU A 374 -17.86 -6.30 10.32
CA LEU A 374 -18.69 -6.24 9.11
C LEU A 374 -17.98 -6.87 7.91
N TYR A 375 -16.70 -6.56 7.71
CA TYR A 375 -15.90 -7.15 6.63
C TYR A 375 -15.77 -8.66 6.79
N ALA A 376 -15.48 -9.17 7.98
CA ALA A 376 -15.37 -10.60 8.23
C ALA A 376 -16.67 -11.33 7.87
N TYR A 377 -17.82 -10.79 8.26
CA TYR A 377 -19.11 -11.33 7.88
C TYR A 377 -19.34 -11.26 6.36
N ALA A 378 -19.15 -10.10 5.74
CA ALA A 378 -19.33 -9.92 4.30
C ALA A 378 -18.40 -10.84 3.48
N TRP A 379 -17.13 -11.00 3.90
CA TRP A 379 -16.18 -11.92 3.28
C TRP A 379 -16.58 -13.37 3.48
N TRP A 380 -17.08 -13.73 4.67
CA TRP A 380 -17.58 -15.07 4.91
C TRP A 380 -18.77 -15.40 3.99
N MET A 381 -19.73 -14.48 3.88
CA MET A 381 -20.88 -14.64 3.00
C MET A 381 -20.47 -14.72 1.53
N ALA A 382 -19.57 -13.84 1.09
CA ALA A 382 -19.02 -13.87 -0.26
C ALA A 382 -18.25 -15.17 -0.53
N TYR A 383 -17.48 -15.67 0.46
CA TYR A 383 -16.75 -16.91 0.37
C TYR A 383 -17.68 -18.12 0.20
N GLN A 384 -18.76 -18.20 0.98
CA GLN A 384 -19.73 -19.29 0.90
C GLN A 384 -20.58 -19.21 -0.38
N ALA A 385 -21.09 -18.02 -0.69
CA ALA A 385 -21.85 -17.79 -1.92
C ALA A 385 -21.02 -18.08 -3.19
N GLY A 386 -19.73 -17.75 -3.18
CA GLY A 386 -18.82 -18.01 -4.29
C GLY A 386 -18.56 -19.51 -4.55
N LYS A 387 -18.82 -20.39 -3.58
CA LYS A 387 -18.76 -21.86 -3.75
C LYS A 387 -20.01 -22.42 -4.42
N THR A 388 -21.09 -21.64 -4.48
CA THR A 388 -22.35 -22.07 -5.09
C THR A 388 -22.22 -22.01 -6.62
N PRO A 389 -22.67 -23.06 -7.34
CA PRO A 389 -22.64 -23.06 -8.81
C PRO A 389 -23.41 -21.87 -9.41
N LYS A 390 -23.01 -21.44 -10.59
CA LYS A 390 -23.63 -20.32 -11.29
C LYS A 390 -25.12 -20.60 -11.54
N GLY A 391 -25.97 -19.65 -11.19
CA GLY A 391 -27.42 -19.75 -11.33
C GLY A 391 -28.14 -20.37 -10.13
N LYS A 392 -27.42 -20.90 -9.14
CA LYS A 392 -27.98 -21.29 -7.84
C LYS A 392 -27.82 -20.15 -6.83
N VAL A 393 -28.78 -20.04 -5.92
CA VAL A 393 -28.73 -19.06 -4.80
C VAL A 393 -28.16 -19.78 -3.58
N TYR A 394 -27.23 -19.12 -2.89
CA TYR A 394 -26.74 -19.59 -1.60
C TYR A 394 -27.81 -19.34 -0.53
N GLU A 395 -28.23 -20.38 0.16
CA GLU A 395 -29.14 -20.29 1.30
C GLU A 395 -28.30 -20.21 2.58
N ALA A 396 -28.37 -19.05 3.25
CA ALA A 396 -27.64 -18.84 4.50
C ALA A 396 -28.29 -19.66 5.63
N SER A 397 -27.47 -20.21 6.51
CA SER A 397 -27.92 -20.88 7.73
C SER A 397 -28.49 -19.88 8.74
N GLU A 398 -29.29 -20.38 9.70
CA GLU A 398 -29.83 -19.54 10.80
C GLU A 398 -28.72 -18.82 11.57
N THR A 399 -27.59 -19.48 11.82
CA THR A 399 -26.43 -18.89 12.46
C THR A 399 -25.84 -17.72 11.63
N GLU A 400 -25.79 -17.86 10.29
CA GLU A 400 -25.30 -16.81 9.40
C GLU A 400 -26.25 -15.62 9.35
N HIS A 401 -27.55 -15.82 9.42
CA HIS A 401 -28.54 -14.75 9.58
C HIS A 401 -28.32 -13.99 10.89
N HIS A 402 -28.20 -14.68 12.03
CA HIS A 402 -27.91 -14.05 13.31
C HIS A 402 -26.59 -13.25 13.33
N LEU A 403 -25.53 -13.79 12.71
CA LEU A 403 -24.27 -13.04 12.56
C LEU A 403 -24.43 -11.80 11.68
N GLY A 404 -25.28 -11.87 10.66
CA GLY A 404 -25.65 -10.71 9.84
C GLY A 404 -26.33 -9.62 10.63
N ASP A 405 -27.38 -9.99 11.38
CA ASP A 405 -28.12 -9.07 12.25
C ASP A 405 -27.21 -8.43 13.30
N LEU A 406 -26.34 -9.24 13.93
CA LEU A 406 -25.35 -8.74 14.88
C LEU A 406 -24.37 -7.76 14.24
N SER A 407 -23.89 -8.06 13.03
CA SER A 407 -22.96 -7.19 12.28
C SER A 407 -23.62 -5.83 11.97
N VAL A 408 -24.86 -5.85 11.51
CA VAL A 408 -25.64 -4.61 11.27
C VAL A 408 -25.86 -3.84 12.58
N PHE A 409 -26.25 -4.52 13.65
CA PHE A 409 -26.44 -3.91 14.97
C PHE A 409 -25.17 -3.20 15.45
N VAL A 410 -24.03 -3.87 15.39
CA VAL A 410 -22.72 -3.31 15.80
C VAL A 410 -22.38 -2.05 14.97
N VAL A 411 -22.60 -2.08 13.66
CA VAL A 411 -22.35 -0.91 12.80
C VAL A 411 -23.27 0.26 13.14
N VAL A 412 -24.56 0.00 13.33
CA VAL A 412 -25.54 1.05 13.69
C VAL A 412 -25.20 1.64 15.06
N LEU A 413 -24.92 0.80 16.05
CA LEU A 413 -24.52 1.26 17.37
C LEU A 413 -23.24 2.12 17.30
N TRP A 414 -22.25 1.68 16.56
CA TRP A 414 -21.02 2.45 16.38
C TRP A 414 -21.26 3.78 15.66
N ALA A 415 -22.10 3.81 14.63
CA ALA A 415 -22.47 5.04 13.93
C ALA A 415 -23.12 6.06 14.88
N ILE A 416 -24.01 5.59 15.77
CA ILE A 416 -24.64 6.44 16.80
C ILE A 416 -23.58 7.01 17.75
N VAL A 417 -22.66 6.17 18.24
CA VAL A 417 -21.56 6.59 19.12
C VAL A 417 -20.67 7.63 18.41
N PHE A 418 -20.26 7.34 17.18
CA PHE A 418 -19.39 8.22 16.40
C PHE A 418 -20.02 9.59 16.14
N ILE A 419 -21.29 9.62 15.73
CA ILE A 419 -22.05 10.86 15.49
C ILE A 419 -22.25 11.61 16.82
N GLY A 420 -22.61 10.90 17.88
CA GLY A 420 -22.83 11.50 19.22
C GLY A 420 -21.56 12.17 19.74
N VAL A 421 -20.41 11.50 19.66
CA VAL A 421 -19.11 12.08 20.03
C VAL A 421 -18.78 13.29 19.14
N GLY A 422 -19.02 13.19 17.83
CA GLY A 422 -18.81 14.32 16.91
C GLY A 422 -19.64 15.54 17.28
N LEU A 423 -20.91 15.35 17.62
CA LEU A 423 -21.80 16.44 18.07
C LEU A 423 -21.33 17.06 19.38
N ILE A 424 -20.90 16.24 20.36
CA ILE A 424 -20.36 16.74 21.64
C ILE A 424 -19.12 17.61 21.39
N VAL A 425 -18.20 17.16 20.53
CA VAL A 425 -16.99 17.92 20.16
C VAL A 425 -17.35 19.26 19.48
N VAL A 426 -18.33 19.25 18.57
CA VAL A 426 -18.78 20.47 17.90
C VAL A 426 -19.38 21.45 18.90
N VAL A 427 -20.31 21.00 19.76
CA VAL A 427 -20.94 21.85 20.79
C VAL A 427 -19.90 22.41 21.76
N ARG A 428 -18.94 21.60 22.20
CA ARG A 428 -17.88 22.05 23.11
C ARG A 428 -16.94 23.10 22.52
N ASN A 429 -16.67 23.05 21.22
CA ASN A 429 -15.68 23.92 20.59
C ASN A 429 -16.30 25.13 19.87
N TYR A 430 -17.58 25.13 19.58
CA TYR A 430 -18.26 26.15 18.79
C TYR A 430 -19.59 26.62 19.40
N GLY A 431 -20.09 26.01 20.46
CA GLY A 431 -21.20 26.44 21.30
C GLY A 431 -20.71 27.16 22.51
#